data_f87f951b955c29d1ec70a9d959463bc8
#
_entry.id   f87f951b955c29d1ec70a9d959463bc8
#
_cell.length_a   1.000
_cell.length_b   1.000
_cell.length_c   1.000
_cell.angle_alpha   90.00
_cell.angle_beta   90.00
_cell.angle_gamma   90.00
#
_symmetry.space_group_name_H-M   'P 1'
#
loop_
_entity.id
_entity.type
_entity.pdbx_description
1 polymer ?
#
loop_
_entity_poly.entity_id
_entity_poly.type
_entity_poly.pdbx_seq_one_letter_code
_entity_poly.pdbx_strand_id
1 'polypeptide(L)' 'MNKGSANIPKITFEETRELQELLQKRGYDVGRIDGVLGLKSRVAIRELQIKAGLPADGWPTAELLAAARSGR' A
#
# COMPACT_ATOMS: atom_id res chain seq x y z
N MET A 1 -5.98 -3.28 26.61
CA MET A 1 -5.75 -3.26 26.09
C MET A 1 -5.15 -3.36 25.16
N ASN A 2 -4.90 -3.23 24.68
CA ASN A 2 -4.35 -3.27 23.98
C ASN A 2 -4.04 -3.05 23.20
N LYS A 3 -3.97 -3.11 22.90
CA LYS A 3 -3.59 -2.74 22.41
C LYS A 3 -2.86 -2.25 21.54
N GLY A 4 -2.00 -2.07 21.58
CA GLY A 4 -1.11 -1.08 20.97
C GLY A 4 -0.94 -1.32 19.51
N SER A 5 -0.69 -2.51 19.11
CA SER A 5 -0.55 -2.85 17.71
C SER A 5 -1.81 -2.55 16.91
N ALA A 6 -2.92 -2.46 17.61
CA ALA A 6 -4.18 -2.16 16.94
C ALA A 6 -4.24 -0.74 16.39
N ASN A 7 -3.26 0.08 16.75
CA ASN A 7 -3.26 1.47 16.34
C ASN A 7 -2.65 1.71 14.98
N ILE A 8 -2.18 0.68 14.31
CA ILE A 8 -1.63 0.86 12.97
C ILE A 8 -2.80 1.14 12.03
N PRO A 9 -2.81 2.31 11.37
CA PRO A 9 -3.90 2.64 10.47
C PRO A 9 -3.93 1.68 9.30
N LYS A 10 -5.06 1.08 9.10
CA LYS A 10 -5.25 0.17 7.98
C LYS A 10 -6.21 0.79 7.00
N ILE A 11 -5.99 0.50 5.75
CA ILE A 11 -6.92 0.93 4.72
C ILE A 11 -7.93 -0.18 4.50
N THR A 12 -9.04 0.18 3.90
CA THR A 12 -10.12 -0.77 3.64
C THR A 12 -9.75 -1.70 2.50
N PHE A 13 -10.55 -2.73 2.32
CA PHE A 13 -10.41 -3.65 1.20
C PHE A 13 -10.47 -2.89 -0.13
N GLU A 14 -11.43 -1.99 -0.26
CA GLU A 14 -11.59 -1.23 -1.48
C GLU A 14 -10.43 -0.27 -1.71
N GLU A 15 -9.91 0.31 -0.63
CA GLU A 15 -8.73 1.17 -0.73
C GLU A 15 -7.49 0.37 -1.11
N THR A 16 -7.39 -0.85 -0.63
CA THR A 16 -6.29 -1.73 -1.01
C THR A 16 -6.35 -2.03 -2.50
N ARG A 17 -7.54 -2.30 -3.00
CA ARG A 17 -7.73 -2.54 -4.42
C ARG A 17 -7.37 -1.31 -5.24
N GLU A 18 -7.79 -0.14 -4.78
CA GLU A 18 -7.43 1.11 -5.44
C GLU A 18 -5.92 1.29 -5.45
N LEU A 19 -5.27 0.99 -4.33
CA LEU A 19 -3.81 1.11 -4.25
C LEU A 19 -3.13 0.20 -5.26
N GLN A 20 -3.61 -1.03 -5.40
CA GLN A 20 -3.06 -1.95 -6.39
C GLN A 20 -3.19 -1.38 -7.80
N GLU A 21 -4.33 -0.77 -8.11
CA GLU A 21 -4.52 -0.14 -9.41
C GLU A 21 -3.55 1.02 -9.62
N LEU A 22 -3.38 1.84 -8.59
CA LEU A 22 -2.47 2.97 -8.68
C LEU A 22 -1.03 2.51 -8.87
N LEU A 23 -0.64 1.45 -8.17
CA LEU A 23 0.71 0.90 -8.32
C LEU A 23 0.90 0.35 -9.73
N GLN A 24 -0.09 -0.34 -10.25
CA GLN A 24 0.00 -0.88 -11.59
C GLN A 24 0.16 0.24 -12.62
N LYS A 25 -0.55 1.34 -12.45
CA LYS A 25 -0.43 2.48 -13.33
C LYS A 25 0.95 3.10 -13.30
N ARG A 26 1.66 2.95 -12.18
CA ARG A 26 3.03 3.44 -12.04
C ARG A 26 4.05 2.46 -12.62
N GLY A 27 3.60 1.32 -13.11
CA GLY A 27 4.48 0.33 -13.72
C GLY A 27 4.93 -0.77 -12.79
N TYR A 28 4.39 -0.83 -11.58
CA TYR A 28 4.73 -1.92 -10.66
C TYR A 28 3.90 -3.16 -10.99
N ASP A 29 4.53 -4.31 -10.86
CA ASP A 29 3.83 -5.57 -11.01
C ASP A 29 3.19 -5.93 -9.66
N VAL A 30 1.90 -5.80 -9.59
CA VAL A 30 1.17 -6.10 -8.35
C VAL A 30 0.45 -7.43 -8.41
N GLY A 31 0.55 -8.12 -9.55
CA GLY A 31 -0.19 -9.35 -9.73
C GLY A 31 -1.67 -9.05 -9.92
N ARG A 32 -2.50 -9.79 -9.20
CA ARG A 32 -3.94 -9.64 -9.33
C ARG A 32 -4.43 -8.43 -8.53
N ILE A 33 -5.33 -7.66 -9.12
CA ILE A 33 -5.94 -6.51 -8.45
C ILE A 33 -7.26 -6.98 -7.84
N ASP A 34 -7.20 -7.46 -6.62
CA ASP A 34 -8.36 -8.06 -5.97
C ASP A 34 -8.51 -7.62 -4.51
N GLY A 35 -7.68 -6.66 -4.07
CA GLY A 35 -7.75 -6.17 -2.69
C GLY A 35 -7.03 -7.07 -1.69
N VAL A 36 -6.43 -8.14 -2.18
CA VAL A 36 -5.69 -9.06 -1.33
C VAL A 36 -4.19 -8.84 -1.58
N LEU A 37 -3.44 -8.65 -0.51
CA LEU A 37 -2.01 -8.37 -0.62
C LEU A 37 -1.21 -9.66 -0.73
N GLY A 38 -0.80 -9.98 -1.95
CA GLY A 38 0.15 -11.04 -2.19
C GLY A 38 1.56 -10.49 -2.17
N LEU A 39 2.52 -11.34 -2.47
CA LEU A 39 3.92 -10.96 -2.43
C LEU A 39 4.24 -9.81 -3.38
N LYS A 40 3.73 -9.88 -4.61
CA LYS A 40 4.02 -8.85 -5.61
C LYS A 40 3.48 -7.50 -5.18
N SER A 41 2.27 -7.46 -4.63
CA SER A 41 1.69 -6.22 -4.14
C SER A 41 2.52 -5.64 -3.00
N ARG A 42 2.97 -6.49 -2.09
CA ARG A 42 3.75 -6.03 -0.95
C ARG A 42 5.11 -5.49 -1.37
N VAL A 43 5.75 -6.12 -2.35
CA VAL A 43 7.00 -5.60 -2.87
C VAL A 43 6.79 -4.25 -3.51
N ALA A 44 5.72 -4.09 -4.30
CA ALA A 44 5.42 -2.81 -4.92
C ALA A 44 5.12 -1.73 -3.89
N ILE A 45 4.38 -2.09 -2.84
CA ILE A 45 4.09 -1.16 -1.76
C ILE A 45 5.38 -0.69 -1.10
N ARG A 46 6.29 -1.62 -0.84
CA ARG A 46 7.56 -1.27 -0.22
C ARG A 46 8.37 -0.30 -1.08
N GLU A 47 8.38 -0.54 -2.39
CA GLU A 47 9.09 0.34 -3.30
C GLU A 47 8.51 1.75 -3.27
N LEU A 48 7.20 1.86 -3.27
CA LEU A 48 6.56 3.17 -3.20
C LEU A 48 6.83 3.84 -1.87
N GLN A 49 6.84 3.07 -0.79
CA GLN A 49 7.16 3.62 0.53
C GLN A 49 8.55 4.23 0.55
N ILE A 50 9.51 3.55 -0.05
CA ILE A 50 10.87 4.08 -0.14
C ILE A 50 10.86 5.39 -0.91
N LYS A 51 10.19 5.44 -2.04
CA LYS A 51 10.13 6.67 -2.84
C LYS A 51 9.44 7.81 -2.10
N ALA A 52 8.43 7.49 -1.31
CA ALA A 52 7.66 8.50 -0.60
C ALA A 52 8.32 8.92 0.73
N GLY A 53 9.40 8.28 1.11
CA GLY A 53 10.07 8.59 2.38
C GLY A 53 9.34 8.05 3.58
N LEU A 54 8.53 7.02 3.40
CA LEU A 54 7.79 6.39 4.48
C LEU A 54 8.50 5.13 4.96
N PRO A 55 8.17 4.64 6.16
CA PRO A 55 8.73 3.36 6.60
C PRO A 55 8.39 2.24 5.60
N ALA A 56 9.40 1.54 5.14
CA ALA A 56 9.26 0.58 4.05
C ALA A 56 9.04 -0.82 4.61
N ASP A 57 7.86 -1.07 5.12
CA ASP A 57 7.51 -2.35 5.73
C ASP A 57 6.63 -3.23 4.83
N GLY A 58 6.23 -2.72 3.67
CA GLY A 58 5.42 -3.49 2.73
C GLY A 58 3.94 -3.54 3.09
N TRP A 59 3.51 -2.81 4.10
CA TRP A 59 2.11 -2.76 4.50
C TRP A 59 1.47 -1.43 4.10
N PRO A 60 0.26 -1.47 3.56
CA PRO A 60 -0.39 -0.23 3.15
C PRO A 60 -0.88 0.55 4.36
N THR A 61 -0.72 1.85 4.30
CA THR A 61 -1.25 2.75 5.29
C THR A 61 -2.00 3.86 4.57
N ALA A 62 -2.76 4.65 5.35
CA ALA A 62 -3.46 5.78 4.78
C ALA A 62 -2.47 6.76 4.15
N GLU A 63 -1.29 6.92 4.77
CA GLU A 63 -0.26 7.80 4.24
C GLU A 63 0.26 7.31 2.89
N LEU A 64 0.47 6.01 2.77
CA LEU A 64 0.94 5.44 1.51
C LEU A 64 -0.11 5.64 0.42
N LEU A 65 -1.38 5.40 0.76
CA LEU A 65 -2.45 5.59 -0.20
C LEU A 65 -2.52 7.03 -0.67
N ALA A 66 -2.37 7.97 0.27
CA ALA A 66 -2.36 9.40 -0.07
C ALA A 66 -1.21 9.71 -1.02
N ALA A 67 -0.04 9.15 -0.76
CA ALA A 67 1.12 9.35 -1.64
C ALA A 67 0.85 8.79 -3.04
N ALA A 68 0.22 7.62 -3.10
CA ALA A 68 -0.11 7.01 -4.38
C ALA A 68 -1.11 7.86 -5.15
N ARG A 69 -2.11 8.40 -4.45
CA ARG A 69 -3.12 9.23 -5.09
C ARG A 69 -2.56 10.55 -5.59
N SER A 70 -1.55 11.07 -4.92
CA SER A 70 -1.00 12.38 -5.29
C SER A 70 -0.10 12.32 -6.52
N GLY A 71 0.20 11.14 -7.01
CA GLY A 71 1.03 11.00 -8.21
C GLY A 71 2.52 11.16 -7.97
N ARG A 72 2.95 11.05 -6.76
CA ARG A 72 4.37 11.17 -6.42
C ARG A 72 5.16 9.91 -6.61
#